data_71db2de1144212759cc7f3d7e1920660
#
_entry.id   71db2de1144212759cc7f3d7e1920660
#
_cell.length_a   1.000
_cell.length_b   1.000
_cell.length_c   1.000
_cell.angle_alpha   90.00
_cell.angle_beta   90.00
_cell.angle_gamma   90.00
#
_symmetry.space_group_name_H-M   'P 1'
#
loop_
_entity.id
_entity.type
_entity.pdbx_description
1 polymer ?
#
loop_
_entity_poly.entity_id
_entity_poly.type
_entity_poly.pdbx_seq_one_letter_code
_entity_poly.pdbx_strand_id
1 'polypeptide(L)'
;MLVRPTSPGQPAHVTFDPPGFVDVEGTVSTGDAGADTVVLALAPNGKRLKAKVGGAVSETAKLVRYTRRVDDPSLLGGYVLAHLLEQAGIKVTGEVKAGTAKGITLVRHTSAPLSALLPALGKASDNFYAEMIFKSLGGEVKG
;
A
#
# COMPACT_ATOMS: atom_id res chain seq x y z
N MET A 1 2.83 5.68 0.96
CA MET A 1 3.58 6.79 0.31
C MET A 1 4.82 7.10 1.11
N LEU A 2 5.94 7.24 0.43
CA LEU A 2 7.22 7.67 0.99
C LEU A 2 7.56 9.03 0.39
N VAL A 3 7.98 9.97 1.22
CA VAL A 3 8.38 11.31 0.81
C VAL A 3 9.81 11.57 1.29
N ARG A 4 10.68 11.91 0.36
CA ARG A 4 12.06 12.31 0.64
C ARG A 4 12.25 13.75 0.22
N PRO A 5 12.66 14.65 1.10
CA PRO A 5 12.96 16.04 0.74
C PRO A 5 14.14 16.13 -0.23
N THR A 6 14.19 17.23 -0.93
CA THR A 6 15.29 17.66 -1.80
C THR A 6 15.85 18.99 -1.29
N SER A 7 16.19 19.91 -2.17
CA SER A 7 16.57 21.26 -1.77
C SER A 7 15.34 22.13 -1.47
N PRO A 8 15.41 23.08 -0.55
CA PRO A 8 14.32 24.00 -0.23
C PRO A 8 13.71 24.66 -1.48
N GLY A 9 12.39 24.74 -1.52
CA GLY A 9 11.64 25.27 -2.66
C GLY A 9 11.49 24.32 -3.85
N GLN A 10 12.18 23.18 -3.86
CA GLN A 10 12.09 22.20 -4.93
C GLN A 10 11.07 21.09 -4.62
N PRO A 11 10.55 20.39 -5.63
CA PRO A 11 9.70 19.22 -5.43
C PRO A 11 10.42 18.13 -4.63
N ALA A 12 9.76 17.58 -3.63
CA ALA A 12 10.21 16.40 -2.92
C ALA A 12 10.02 15.14 -3.78
N HIS A 13 10.83 14.12 -3.57
CA HIS A 13 10.62 12.81 -4.19
C HIS A 13 9.49 12.07 -3.50
N VAL A 14 8.42 11.80 -4.23
CA VAL A 14 7.27 11.03 -3.77
C VAL A 14 7.26 9.67 -4.45
N THR A 15 7.24 8.61 -3.66
CA THR A 15 7.11 7.23 -4.15
C THR A 15 6.01 6.50 -3.42
N PHE A 16 5.40 5.53 -4.10
CA PHE A 16 4.42 4.63 -3.52
C PHE A 16 4.99 3.21 -3.49
N ASP A 17 4.59 2.46 -2.48
CA ASP A 17 4.93 1.05 -2.34
C ASP A 17 3.61 0.25 -2.27
N PRO A 18 3.36 -0.65 -3.23
CA PRO A 18 4.20 -0.96 -4.38
C PRO A 18 4.23 0.16 -5.42
N PRO A 19 5.36 0.32 -6.15
CA PRO A 19 5.46 1.29 -7.23
C PRO A 19 4.55 0.92 -8.41
N GLY A 20 4.14 1.92 -9.20
CA GLY A 20 3.33 1.70 -10.41
C GLY A 20 1.84 1.42 -10.16
N PHE A 21 1.40 1.26 -8.91
CA PHE A 21 0.01 1.00 -8.56
C PHE A 21 -0.83 2.27 -8.40
N VAL A 22 -0.19 3.40 -8.15
CA VAL A 22 -0.85 4.66 -7.84
C VAL A 22 -0.51 5.72 -8.88
N ASP A 23 -1.52 6.32 -9.46
CA ASP A 23 -1.37 7.51 -10.32
C ASP A 23 -1.29 8.74 -9.44
N VAL A 24 -0.20 9.49 -9.52
CA VAL A 24 0.06 10.64 -8.65
C VAL A 24 -0.36 11.92 -9.35
N GLU A 25 -1.18 12.72 -8.66
CA GLU A 25 -1.57 14.07 -9.08
C GLU A 25 -1.14 15.07 -7.99
N GLY A 26 -0.50 16.15 -8.42
CA GLY A 26 0.03 17.17 -7.52
C GLY A 26 1.51 16.97 -7.19
N THR A 27 2.02 17.81 -6.31
CA THR A 27 3.43 17.85 -5.93
C THR A 27 3.55 18.16 -4.45
N VAL A 28 4.45 17.47 -3.77
CA VAL A 28 4.90 17.85 -2.42
C VAL A 28 6.18 18.66 -2.59
N SER A 29 6.25 19.84 -2.00
CA SER A 29 7.47 20.65 -2.01
C SER A 29 8.36 20.33 -0.81
N THR A 30 9.65 20.68 -0.93
CA THR A 30 10.56 20.74 0.20
C THR A 30 10.48 22.15 0.78
N GLY A 31 10.03 22.25 2.02
CA GLY A 31 9.96 23.51 2.77
C GLY A 31 11.09 23.65 3.76
N ASP A 32 11.09 24.78 4.49
CA ASP A 32 12.05 25.08 5.54
C ASP A 32 11.97 24.06 6.69
N ALA A 33 12.94 24.13 7.59
CA ALA A 33 12.99 23.29 8.78
C ALA A 33 11.67 23.37 9.58
N GLY A 34 11.07 22.21 9.87
CA GLY A 34 9.80 22.11 10.58
C GLY A 34 8.54 22.13 9.69
N ALA A 35 8.65 22.31 8.37
CA ALA A 35 7.52 22.17 7.48
C ALA A 35 7.00 20.72 7.47
N ASP A 36 5.72 20.53 7.82
CA ASP A 36 5.03 19.23 7.75
C ASP A 36 3.54 19.47 7.48
N THR A 37 3.26 19.80 6.23
CA THR A 37 1.88 20.05 5.77
C THR A 37 1.46 19.08 4.66
N VAL A 38 2.14 17.95 4.55
CA VAL A 38 1.89 16.97 3.49
C VAL A 38 0.47 16.45 3.54
N VAL A 39 -0.22 16.57 2.41
CA VAL A 39 -1.58 16.06 2.21
C VAL A 39 -1.53 14.85 1.28
N LEU A 40 -2.26 13.81 1.65
CA LEU A 40 -2.48 12.62 0.84
C LEU A 40 -3.95 12.25 0.86
N ALA A 41 -4.61 12.35 -0.29
CA ALA A 41 -5.94 11.82 -0.52
C ALA A 41 -5.88 10.71 -1.57
N LEU A 42 -6.51 9.56 -1.29
CA LEU A 42 -6.59 8.42 -2.19
C LEU A 42 -8.02 8.27 -2.70
N ALA A 43 -8.17 7.97 -3.97
CA ALA A 43 -9.45 7.67 -4.60
C ALA A 43 -9.29 6.52 -5.62
N PRO A 44 -10.33 5.71 -5.83
CA PRO A 44 -10.36 4.73 -6.91
C PRO A 44 -10.18 5.43 -8.28
N ASN A 45 -9.41 4.81 -9.17
CA ASN A 45 -9.21 5.25 -10.55
C ASN A 45 -9.19 4.04 -11.49
N GLY A 46 -10.37 3.52 -11.81
CA GLY A 46 -10.52 2.30 -12.58
C GLY A 46 -9.85 1.12 -11.89
N LYS A 47 -8.76 0.59 -12.48
CA LYS A 47 -7.99 -0.54 -11.97
C LYS A 47 -6.84 -0.12 -11.04
N ARG A 48 -6.65 1.17 -10.81
CA ARG A 48 -5.55 1.75 -10.03
C ARG A 48 -6.11 2.66 -8.95
N LEU A 49 -5.23 3.19 -8.13
CA LEU A 49 -5.55 4.30 -7.24
C LEU A 49 -5.01 5.61 -7.81
N LYS A 50 -5.74 6.67 -7.57
CA LYS A 50 -5.30 8.04 -7.79
C LYS A 50 -4.95 8.65 -6.44
N ALA A 51 -3.74 9.16 -6.32
CA ALA A 51 -3.30 9.91 -5.15
C ALA A 51 -3.20 11.38 -5.50
N LYS A 52 -3.97 12.21 -4.81
CA LYS A 52 -3.74 13.65 -4.79
C LYS A 52 -2.78 13.97 -3.65
N VAL A 53 -1.64 14.54 -4.00
CA VAL A 53 -0.60 14.91 -3.05
C VAL A 53 -0.34 16.42 -3.09
N GLY A 54 0.05 16.99 -1.95
CA GLY A 54 0.33 18.42 -1.85
C GLY A 54 1.03 18.77 -0.55
N GLY A 55 1.24 20.06 -0.33
CA GLY A 55 1.88 20.57 0.87
C GLY A 55 3.40 20.53 0.82
N ALA A 56 4.03 20.54 1.98
CA ALA A 56 5.48 20.59 2.10
C ALA A 56 6.00 19.62 3.17
N VAL A 57 7.18 19.06 2.93
CA VAL A 57 7.96 18.28 3.89
C VAL A 57 9.20 19.07 4.27
N SER A 58 9.62 18.99 5.54
CA SER A 58 10.82 19.68 6.01
C SER A 58 12.09 19.21 5.28
N GLU A 59 12.94 20.16 4.91
CA GLU A 59 14.29 19.87 4.35
C GLU A 59 15.16 19.02 5.29
N THR A 60 14.92 19.12 6.61
CA THR A 60 15.65 18.36 7.62
C THR A 60 15.11 16.94 7.84
N ALA A 61 13.95 16.61 7.26
CA ALA A 61 13.41 15.26 7.32
C ALA A 61 14.26 14.29 6.50
N LYS A 62 14.46 13.06 7.00
CA LYS A 62 15.21 12.03 6.25
C LYS A 62 14.33 11.36 5.21
N LEU A 63 13.33 10.66 5.67
CA LEU A 63 12.32 9.96 4.88
C LEU A 63 11.05 9.89 5.71
N VAL A 64 9.96 10.43 5.18
CA VAL A 64 8.68 10.41 5.87
C VAL A 64 7.75 9.39 5.21
N ARG A 65 7.10 8.57 6.04
CA ARG A 65 6.16 7.55 5.60
C ARG A 65 4.75 7.96 5.95
N TYR A 66 3.88 7.97 4.95
CA TYR A 66 2.45 8.18 5.11
C TYR A 66 1.71 6.89 4.75
N THR A 67 0.91 6.38 5.68
CA THR A 67 0.06 5.20 5.48
C THR A 67 -1.39 5.63 5.42
N ARG A 68 -2.14 5.06 4.49
CA ARG A 68 -3.58 5.29 4.35
C ARG A 68 -4.29 3.98 4.09
N ARG A 69 -5.51 3.89 4.55
CA ARG A 69 -6.40 2.79 4.23
C ARG A 69 -6.74 2.81 2.75
N VAL A 70 -6.87 1.63 2.16
CA VAL A 70 -7.39 1.42 0.80
C VAL A 70 -8.85 0.99 0.92
N ASP A 71 -9.75 1.62 0.17
CA ASP A 71 -11.19 1.35 0.26
C ASP A 71 -11.57 -0.04 -0.25
N ASP A 72 -10.90 -0.54 -1.28
CA ASP A 72 -11.06 -1.91 -1.78
C ASP A 72 -9.76 -2.70 -1.68
N PRO A 73 -9.46 -3.30 -0.53
CA PRO A 73 -8.25 -4.09 -0.34
C PRO A 73 -8.27 -5.43 -1.08
N SER A 74 -9.44 -5.91 -1.52
CA SER A 74 -9.58 -7.22 -2.17
C SER A 74 -8.87 -7.25 -3.52
N LEU A 75 -8.89 -6.15 -4.26
CA LEU A 75 -8.20 -6.02 -5.55
C LEU A 75 -6.73 -5.63 -5.41
N LEU A 76 -6.33 -5.04 -4.29
CA LEU A 76 -4.96 -4.57 -4.07
C LEU A 76 -3.94 -5.69 -4.27
N GLY A 77 -4.18 -6.86 -3.70
CA GLY A 77 -3.28 -8.02 -3.85
C GLY A 77 -3.10 -8.44 -5.30
N GLY A 78 -4.17 -8.41 -6.10
CA GLY A 78 -4.11 -8.71 -7.52
C GLY A 78 -3.28 -7.69 -8.32
N TYR A 79 -3.42 -6.41 -8.04
CA TYR A 79 -2.63 -5.36 -8.70
C TYR A 79 -1.15 -5.44 -8.32
N VAL A 80 -0.85 -5.68 -7.04
CA VAL A 80 0.52 -5.87 -6.57
C VAL A 80 1.16 -7.07 -7.28
N LEU A 81 0.44 -8.19 -7.36
CA LEU A 81 0.92 -9.38 -8.06
C LEU A 81 1.17 -9.10 -9.55
N ALA A 82 0.22 -8.47 -10.25
CA ALA A 82 0.38 -8.11 -11.66
C ALA A 82 1.63 -7.24 -11.87
N HIS A 83 1.82 -6.23 -11.01
CA HIS A 83 3.00 -5.38 -11.08
C HIS A 83 4.32 -6.14 -10.85
N LEU A 84 4.37 -7.02 -9.86
CA LEU A 84 5.57 -7.83 -9.58
C LEU A 84 5.87 -8.83 -10.71
N LEU A 85 4.84 -9.40 -11.33
CA LEU A 85 5.00 -10.27 -12.51
C LEU A 85 5.60 -9.49 -13.70
N GLU A 86 5.10 -8.28 -13.95
CA GLU A 86 5.64 -7.40 -15.00
C GLU A 86 7.10 -7.03 -14.74
N GLN A 87 7.46 -6.73 -13.50
CA GLN A 87 8.86 -6.47 -13.11
C GLN A 87 9.75 -7.72 -13.32
N ALA A 88 9.20 -8.92 -13.14
CA ALA A 88 9.89 -10.17 -13.41
C ALA A 88 9.91 -10.55 -14.92
N GLY A 89 9.44 -9.66 -15.81
CA GLY A 89 9.41 -9.88 -17.26
C GLY A 89 8.22 -10.72 -17.73
N ILE A 90 7.25 -11.01 -16.86
CA ILE A 90 6.04 -11.77 -17.21
C ILE A 90 4.92 -10.79 -17.60
N LYS A 91 4.53 -10.80 -18.87
CA LYS A 91 3.50 -9.91 -19.37
C LYS A 91 2.13 -10.34 -18.88
N VAL A 92 1.44 -9.44 -18.15
CA VAL A 92 0.06 -9.63 -17.71
C VAL A 92 -0.89 -8.96 -18.71
N THR A 93 -1.59 -9.76 -19.51
CA THR A 93 -2.52 -9.26 -20.55
C THR A 93 -3.96 -9.18 -20.08
N GLY A 94 -4.29 -9.86 -18.98
CA GLY A 94 -5.63 -9.89 -18.41
C GLY A 94 -5.92 -8.72 -17.48
N GLU A 95 -7.17 -8.67 -17.02
CA GLU A 95 -7.62 -7.69 -16.04
C GLU A 95 -7.56 -8.26 -14.62
N VAL A 96 -7.17 -7.42 -13.65
CA VAL A 96 -7.35 -7.75 -12.24
C VAL A 96 -8.81 -7.55 -11.88
N LYS A 97 -9.48 -8.61 -11.45
CA LYS A 97 -10.90 -8.58 -11.05
C LYS A 97 -11.17 -9.60 -9.95
N ALA A 98 -12.15 -9.31 -9.13
CA ALA A 98 -12.66 -10.28 -8.17
C ALA A 98 -13.37 -11.42 -8.90
N GLY A 99 -13.23 -12.63 -8.38
CA GLY A 99 -13.89 -13.81 -8.97
C GLY A 99 -13.41 -15.10 -8.33
N THR A 100 -14.06 -16.20 -8.70
CA THR A 100 -13.65 -17.54 -8.31
C THR A 100 -12.72 -18.11 -9.38
N ALA A 101 -11.48 -18.39 -9.03
CA ALA A 101 -10.54 -19.02 -9.93
C ALA A 101 -10.91 -20.51 -10.11
N LYS A 102 -10.95 -20.95 -11.38
CA LYS A 102 -11.03 -22.37 -11.76
C LYS A 102 -9.72 -22.73 -12.45
N GLY A 103 -8.96 -23.64 -11.91
CA GLY A 103 -7.68 -24.02 -12.49
C GLY A 103 -6.81 -24.84 -11.52
N ILE A 104 -5.58 -25.10 -11.93
CA ILE A 104 -4.59 -25.76 -11.08
C ILE A 104 -3.89 -24.72 -10.20
N THR A 105 -3.55 -25.10 -8.97
CA THR A 105 -2.75 -24.27 -8.09
C THR A 105 -1.29 -24.30 -8.57
N LEU A 106 -0.77 -23.17 -9.04
CA LEU A 106 0.62 -23.05 -9.44
C LEU A 106 1.55 -22.82 -8.24
N VAL A 107 1.12 -21.94 -7.33
CA VAL A 107 1.90 -21.59 -6.14
C VAL A 107 0.93 -21.41 -4.97
N ARG A 108 1.34 -21.85 -3.80
CA ARG A 108 0.64 -21.64 -2.53
C ARG A 108 1.58 -20.94 -1.56
N HIS A 109 1.15 -19.80 -1.05
CA HIS A 109 1.82 -19.13 0.05
C HIS A 109 1.02 -19.36 1.34
N THR A 110 1.69 -19.73 2.41
CA THR A 110 1.09 -19.88 3.73
C THR A 110 1.71 -18.85 4.66
N SER A 111 0.87 -18.15 5.42
CA SER A 111 1.35 -17.20 6.43
C SER A 111 2.14 -17.91 7.53
N ALA A 112 2.86 -17.14 8.34
CA ALA A 112 3.43 -17.65 9.57
C ALA A 112 2.32 -18.22 10.49
N PRO A 113 2.63 -19.17 11.35
CA PRO A 113 1.65 -19.74 12.28
C PRO A 113 1.10 -18.64 13.22
N LEU A 114 -0.12 -18.82 13.70
CA LEU A 114 -0.79 -17.84 14.57
C LEU A 114 0.07 -17.46 15.78
N SER A 115 0.77 -18.43 16.37
CA SER A 115 1.67 -18.19 17.50
C SER A 115 2.80 -17.17 17.20
N ALA A 116 3.21 -17.07 15.94
CA ALA A 116 4.20 -16.07 15.51
C ALA A 116 3.56 -14.71 15.18
N LEU A 117 2.27 -14.67 14.86
CA LEU A 117 1.54 -13.43 14.56
C LEU A 117 1.02 -12.71 15.82
N LEU A 118 0.66 -13.46 16.85
CA LEU A 118 0.15 -12.92 18.11
C LEU A 118 1.09 -11.92 18.82
N PRO A 119 2.41 -12.11 18.85
CA PRO A 119 3.32 -11.11 19.43
C PRO A 119 3.30 -9.76 18.70
N ALA A 120 3.15 -9.76 17.38
CA ALA A 120 3.01 -8.53 16.59
C ALA A 120 1.72 -7.79 16.94
N LEU A 121 0.61 -8.53 17.07
CA LEU A 121 -0.66 -7.99 17.53
C LEU A 121 -0.54 -7.37 18.91
N GLY A 122 -0.02 -8.12 19.89
CA GLY A 122 0.01 -7.68 21.31
C GLY A 122 1.02 -6.58 21.59
N LYS A 123 2.22 -6.62 20.98
CA LYS A 123 3.28 -5.64 21.25
C LYS A 123 3.16 -4.35 20.44
N ALA A 124 2.69 -4.44 19.19
CA ALA A 124 2.59 -3.29 18.30
C ALA A 124 1.18 -2.70 18.24
N SER A 125 0.20 -3.34 18.89
CA SER A 125 -1.22 -2.96 18.80
C SER A 125 -1.69 -2.85 17.34
N ASP A 126 -1.27 -3.81 16.50
CA ASP A 126 -1.55 -3.77 15.07
C ASP A 126 -2.99 -4.16 14.79
N ASN A 127 -3.81 -3.17 14.47
CA ASN A 127 -5.22 -3.35 14.19
C ASN A 127 -5.49 -4.20 12.95
N PHE A 128 -4.59 -4.22 11.97
CA PHE A 128 -4.74 -5.06 10.79
C PHE A 128 -4.64 -6.54 11.17
N TYR A 129 -3.64 -6.93 11.97
CA TYR A 129 -3.53 -8.29 12.47
C TYR A 129 -4.73 -8.69 13.34
N ALA A 130 -5.21 -7.78 14.20
CA ALA A 130 -6.39 -8.02 15.02
C ALA A 130 -7.62 -8.33 14.15
N GLU A 131 -7.87 -7.49 13.17
CA GLU A 131 -9.02 -7.66 12.26
C GLU A 131 -8.91 -8.94 11.41
N MET A 132 -7.74 -9.26 10.89
CA MET A 132 -7.51 -10.45 10.08
C MET A 132 -7.70 -11.74 10.89
N ILE A 133 -7.15 -11.80 12.10
CA ILE A 133 -7.31 -12.93 13.00
C ILE A 133 -8.79 -13.10 13.38
N PHE A 134 -9.47 -12.02 13.73
CA PHE A 134 -10.89 -12.05 14.09
C PHE A 134 -11.77 -12.55 12.93
N LYS A 135 -11.52 -12.08 11.71
CA LYS A 135 -12.24 -12.53 10.50
C LYS A 135 -11.97 -14.00 10.20
N SER A 136 -10.72 -14.46 10.36
CA SER A 136 -10.37 -15.87 10.16
C SER A 136 -11.09 -16.79 11.13
N LEU A 137 -11.14 -16.41 12.41
CA LEU A 137 -11.90 -17.16 13.42
C LEU A 137 -13.39 -17.20 13.07
N GLY A 138 -13.97 -16.10 12.62
CA GLY A 138 -15.38 -16.05 12.20
C GLY A 138 -15.67 -16.92 10.99
N GLY A 139 -14.74 -17.02 10.04
CA GLY A 139 -14.84 -17.87 8.86
C GLY A 139 -14.75 -19.36 9.20
N GLU A 140 -13.87 -19.75 10.09
CA GLU A 140 -13.75 -21.17 10.52
C GLU A 140 -14.91 -21.67 11.37
N VAL A 141 -15.54 -20.77 12.16
CA VAL A 141 -16.66 -21.17 13.05
C VAL A 141 -18.01 -21.22 12.32
N LYS A 142 -18.16 -20.44 11.25
CA LYS A 142 -19.43 -20.33 10.49
C LYS A 142 -19.40 -20.99 9.11
N GLY A 143 -18.22 -21.53 8.71
CA GLY A 143 -17.91 -22.07 7.37
C GLY A 143 -18.78 -23.16 6.84
#